data_cbc2774e1548c3a705fe90d6af6a4c19
#
_entry.id   cbc2774e1548c3a705fe90d6af6a4c19
#
_cell.length_a   1.000
_cell.length_b   1.000
_cell.length_c   1.000
_cell.angle_alpha   90.00
_cell.angle_beta   90.00
_cell.angle_gamma   90.00
#
_symmetry.space_group_name_H-M   'P 1'
#
loop_
_entity.id
_entity.type
_entity.pdbx_description
1 polymer ?
#
loop_
_entity_poly.entity_id
_entity_poly.type
_entity_poly.pdbx_seq_one_letter_code
_entity_poly.pdbx_strand_id
1 'polypeptide(L)'
;MTSPLERLTGAGKPLAAEPPDAKEFEGLKRSALARLKDATNTANSLESRFDLAYNAAHAFSLAALRRKGFRPHQRYIVFQVLPHTLGLGPEVWRVLDKCHRIRNLGEYEGDLNIDERIVTDLITACQAVAAKLEETT
;
A
#
# COMPACT_ATOMS: atom_id res chain seq x y z
N MET A 1 17.27 5.93 21.25
CA MET A 1 16.73 6.86 20.23
C MET A 1 15.40 6.37 19.71
N THR A 2 14.44 7.28 19.59
CA THR A 2 13.12 6.97 19.07
C THR A 2 13.18 6.90 17.55
N SER A 3 12.68 5.80 16.95
CA SER A 3 12.62 5.66 15.50
C SER A 3 11.56 6.59 14.89
N PRO A 4 11.64 6.89 13.57
CA PRO A 4 10.60 7.68 12.91
C PRO A 4 9.20 7.10 13.10
N LEU A 5 9.04 5.78 13.07
CA LEU A 5 7.74 5.13 13.27
C LEU A 5 7.24 5.31 14.71
N GLU A 6 8.12 5.16 15.69
CA GLU A 6 7.75 5.37 17.09
C GLU A 6 7.26 6.79 17.37
N ARG A 7 7.83 7.79 16.70
CA ARG A 7 7.42 9.20 16.84
C ARG A 7 6.00 9.46 16.32
N LEU A 8 5.49 8.57 15.48
CA LEU A 8 4.14 8.69 14.92
C LEU A 8 3.09 7.96 15.77
N THR A 9 3.50 7.38 16.91
CA THR A 9 2.58 6.68 17.82
C THR A 9 2.14 7.58 18.97
N GLY A 10 0.95 7.32 19.48
CA GLY A 10 0.39 8.01 20.65
C GLY A 10 -1.00 8.55 20.39
N ALA A 11 -1.56 9.22 21.39
CA ALA A 11 -2.89 9.82 21.31
C ALA A 11 -2.92 10.88 20.20
N GLY A 12 -3.87 10.79 19.28
CA GLY A 12 -4.01 11.71 18.17
C GLY A 12 -2.98 11.51 17.06
N LYS A 13 -2.11 10.52 17.16
CA LYS A 13 -1.09 10.21 16.14
C LYS A 13 -1.60 9.17 15.14
N PRO A 14 -0.99 9.10 13.94
CA PRO A 14 -1.47 8.20 12.90
C PRO A 14 -1.21 6.71 13.13
N LEU A 15 -0.33 6.35 14.06
CA LEU A 15 0.02 4.95 14.33
C LEU A 15 -0.21 4.58 15.79
N ALA A 16 -0.44 3.29 16.02
CA ALA A 16 -0.38 2.67 17.34
C ALA A 16 0.67 1.57 17.33
N ALA A 17 1.36 1.38 18.46
CA ALA A 17 2.24 0.24 18.64
C ALA A 17 1.38 -1.01 18.85
N GLU A 18 1.66 -2.08 18.11
CA GLU A 18 0.96 -3.36 18.25
C GLU A 18 1.89 -4.48 17.81
N PRO A 19 2.11 -5.51 18.64
CA PRO A 19 3.05 -6.57 18.30
C PRO A 19 2.76 -7.21 16.95
N PRO A 20 3.79 -7.59 16.18
CA PRO A 20 3.60 -8.30 14.91
C PRO A 20 2.86 -9.62 15.11
N ASP A 21 2.12 -10.02 14.09
CA ASP A 21 1.40 -11.29 14.04
C ASP A 21 1.73 -11.97 12.72
N ALA A 22 2.42 -13.11 12.79
CA ALA A 22 2.87 -13.84 11.60
C ALA A 22 1.72 -14.31 10.72
N LYS A 23 0.61 -14.71 11.31
CA LYS A 23 -0.56 -15.18 10.57
C LYS A 23 -1.21 -14.04 9.80
N GLU A 24 -1.34 -12.88 10.43
CA GLU A 24 -1.86 -11.66 9.78
C GLU A 24 -0.94 -11.25 8.62
N PHE A 25 0.36 -11.23 8.87
CA PHE A 25 1.36 -10.87 7.84
C PHE A 25 1.23 -11.79 6.62
N GLU A 26 1.19 -13.10 6.82
CA GLU A 26 1.08 -14.07 5.72
C GLU A 26 -0.25 -13.94 4.97
N GLY A 27 -1.33 -13.68 5.69
CA GLY A 27 -2.64 -13.47 5.08
C GLY A 27 -2.69 -12.22 4.21
N LEU A 28 -2.14 -11.10 4.70
CA LEU A 28 -2.06 -9.86 3.95
C LEU A 28 -1.23 -10.04 2.67
N LYS A 29 -0.09 -10.68 2.78
CA LYS A 29 0.81 -10.93 1.66
C LYS A 29 0.17 -11.82 0.60
N ARG A 30 -0.45 -12.91 1.01
CA ARG A 30 -1.14 -13.84 0.10
C ARG A 30 -2.27 -13.16 -0.65
N SER A 31 -3.10 -12.40 0.07
CA SER A 31 -4.21 -11.66 -0.52
C SER A 31 -3.71 -10.60 -1.51
N ALA A 32 -2.63 -9.91 -1.15
CA ALA A 32 -2.03 -8.90 -2.02
C ALA A 32 -1.47 -9.52 -3.30
N LEU A 33 -0.79 -10.67 -3.20
CA LEU A 33 -0.26 -11.37 -4.38
C LEU A 33 -1.36 -11.80 -5.34
N ALA A 34 -2.48 -12.31 -4.81
CA ALA A 34 -3.62 -12.71 -5.63
C ALA A 34 -4.21 -11.52 -6.38
N ARG A 35 -4.41 -10.40 -5.68
CA ARG A 35 -4.94 -9.18 -6.28
C ARG A 35 -4.00 -8.59 -7.33
N LEU A 36 -2.70 -8.59 -7.07
CA LEU A 36 -1.72 -8.10 -8.02
C LEU A 36 -1.72 -8.92 -9.31
N LYS A 37 -1.79 -10.24 -9.18
CA LYS A 37 -1.89 -11.13 -10.33
C LYS A 37 -3.12 -10.79 -11.18
N ASP A 38 -4.27 -10.61 -10.54
CA ASP A 38 -5.51 -10.25 -11.24
C ASP A 38 -5.43 -8.86 -11.87
N ALA A 39 -4.73 -7.92 -11.22
CA ALA A 39 -4.54 -6.57 -11.74
C ALA A 39 -3.72 -6.56 -13.04
N THR A 40 -2.82 -7.52 -13.22
CA THR A 40 -2.01 -7.62 -14.45
C THR A 40 -2.77 -8.26 -15.61
N ASN A 41 -3.94 -8.84 -15.34
CA ASN A 41 -4.75 -9.48 -16.39
C ASN A 41 -5.48 -8.41 -17.21
N THR A 42 -5.05 -8.23 -18.45
CA THR A 42 -5.60 -7.20 -19.35
C THR A 42 -7.02 -7.49 -19.84
N ALA A 43 -7.56 -8.67 -19.57
CA ALA A 43 -8.97 -8.99 -19.82
C ALA A 43 -9.90 -8.26 -18.84
N ASN A 44 -9.39 -7.87 -17.67
CA ASN A 44 -10.14 -7.06 -16.71
C ASN A 44 -10.19 -5.60 -17.15
N SER A 45 -11.26 -4.89 -16.79
CA SER A 45 -11.39 -3.47 -17.10
C SER A 45 -10.32 -2.64 -16.39
N LEU A 46 -10.03 -1.44 -16.91
CA LEU A 46 -9.09 -0.52 -16.26
C LEU A 46 -9.51 -0.21 -14.84
N GLU A 47 -10.80 0.01 -14.59
CA GLU A 47 -11.31 0.28 -13.24
C GLU A 47 -11.06 -0.88 -12.29
N SER A 48 -11.32 -2.11 -12.74
CA SER A 48 -11.08 -3.30 -11.92
C SER A 48 -9.58 -3.49 -11.66
N ARG A 49 -8.75 -3.30 -12.67
CA ARG A 49 -7.30 -3.42 -12.54
C ARG A 49 -6.74 -2.37 -11.59
N PHE A 50 -7.25 -1.13 -11.67
CA PHE A 50 -6.86 -0.06 -10.75
C PHE A 50 -7.20 -0.44 -9.30
N ASP A 51 -8.44 -0.88 -9.07
CA ASP A 51 -8.91 -1.24 -7.73
C ASP A 51 -8.11 -2.41 -7.15
N LEU A 52 -7.87 -3.44 -7.94
CA LEU A 52 -7.08 -4.60 -7.53
C LEU A 52 -5.64 -4.22 -7.19
N ALA A 53 -4.99 -3.43 -8.05
CA ALA A 53 -3.61 -2.99 -7.82
C ALA A 53 -3.49 -2.07 -6.60
N TYR A 54 -4.46 -1.15 -6.42
CA TYR A 54 -4.49 -0.27 -5.26
C TYR A 54 -4.62 -1.07 -3.97
N ASN A 55 -5.56 -2.00 -3.92
CA ASN A 55 -5.76 -2.82 -2.72
C ASN A 55 -4.58 -3.76 -2.47
N ALA A 56 -3.94 -4.28 -3.51
CA ALA A 56 -2.73 -5.07 -3.37
C ALA A 56 -1.58 -4.23 -2.76
N ALA A 57 -1.37 -3.03 -3.30
CA ALA A 57 -0.33 -2.12 -2.77
C ALA A 57 -0.59 -1.77 -1.31
N HIS A 58 -1.85 -1.52 -0.96
CA HIS A 58 -2.24 -1.23 0.43
C HIS A 58 -1.93 -2.42 1.33
N ALA A 59 -2.30 -3.63 0.93
CA ALA A 59 -2.08 -4.83 1.74
C ALA A 59 -0.59 -5.14 1.94
N PHE A 60 0.24 -5.00 0.90
CA PHE A 60 1.69 -5.15 1.02
C PHE A 60 2.28 -4.10 1.96
N SER A 61 1.86 -2.85 1.81
CA SER A 61 2.35 -1.74 2.65
C SER A 61 1.92 -1.90 4.11
N LEU A 62 0.70 -2.36 4.33
CA LEU A 62 0.20 -2.67 5.67
C LEU A 62 0.99 -3.84 6.28
N ALA A 63 1.26 -4.88 5.50
CA ALA A 63 2.06 -6.01 5.97
C ALA A 63 3.45 -5.55 6.44
N ALA A 64 4.09 -4.65 5.68
CA ALA A 64 5.39 -4.10 6.06
C ALA A 64 5.32 -3.33 7.38
N LEU A 65 4.30 -2.50 7.55
CA LEU A 65 4.09 -1.73 8.77
C LEU A 65 3.81 -2.64 9.96
N ARG A 66 2.93 -3.62 9.78
CA ARG A 66 2.59 -4.58 10.83
C ARG A 66 3.80 -5.41 11.26
N ARG A 67 4.67 -5.79 10.32
CA ARG A 67 5.90 -6.52 10.63
C ARG A 67 6.85 -5.68 11.51
N LYS A 68 6.81 -4.36 11.38
CA LYS A 68 7.60 -3.46 12.22
C LYS A 68 7.01 -3.25 13.61
N GLY A 69 5.80 -3.73 13.86
CA GLY A 69 5.16 -3.64 15.17
C GLY A 69 4.23 -2.43 15.33
N PHE A 70 3.62 -1.97 14.24
CA PHE A 70 2.72 -0.81 14.26
C PHE A 70 1.44 -1.10 13.51
N ARG A 71 0.36 -0.41 13.91
CA ARG A 71 -0.94 -0.48 13.24
C ARG A 71 -1.38 0.94 12.87
N PRO A 72 -1.88 1.14 11.63
CA PRO A 72 -2.31 2.48 11.22
C PRO A 72 -3.69 2.83 11.77
N HIS A 73 -3.89 4.10 12.13
CA HIS A 73 -5.20 4.67 12.44
C HIS A 73 -5.84 5.27 11.19
N GLN A 74 -5.04 5.57 10.17
CA GLN A 74 -5.50 6.12 8.89
C GLN A 74 -5.02 5.21 7.75
N ARG A 75 -5.94 4.91 6.81
CA ARG A 75 -5.65 3.95 5.76
C ARG A 75 -4.43 4.32 4.91
N TYR A 76 -4.33 5.58 4.51
CA TYR A 76 -3.28 6.00 3.56
C TYR A 76 -1.89 6.15 4.18
N ILE A 77 -1.79 6.19 5.51
CA ILE A 77 -0.48 6.36 6.18
C ILE A 77 0.50 5.24 5.81
N VAL A 78 -0.01 4.06 5.45
CA VAL A 78 0.83 2.92 5.08
C VAL A 78 1.74 3.24 3.89
N PHE A 79 1.30 4.11 2.97
CA PHE A 79 2.10 4.54 1.83
C PHE A 79 3.13 5.59 2.23
N GLN A 80 2.74 6.53 3.07
CA GLN A 80 3.60 7.64 3.49
C GLN A 80 4.78 7.17 4.35
N VAL A 81 4.66 6.05 5.03
CA VAL A 81 5.72 5.50 5.87
C VAL A 81 6.60 4.46 5.17
N LEU A 82 6.39 4.21 3.87
CA LEU A 82 7.22 3.28 3.10
C LEU A 82 8.72 3.58 3.16
N PRO A 83 9.17 4.85 3.23
CA PRO A 83 10.60 5.12 3.45
C PRO A 83 11.13 4.51 4.75
N HIS A 84 10.28 4.39 5.77
CA HIS A 84 10.66 3.88 7.09
C HIS A 84 10.42 2.37 7.24
N THR A 85 9.45 1.81 6.52
CA THR A 85 9.15 0.38 6.61
C THR A 85 9.99 -0.46 5.65
N LEU A 86 10.20 0.03 4.43
CA LEU A 86 10.88 -0.70 3.36
C LEU A 86 12.02 0.07 2.71
N GLY A 87 12.28 1.31 3.12
CA GLY A 87 13.33 2.11 2.53
C GLY A 87 13.04 2.55 1.10
N LEU A 88 11.77 2.57 0.70
CA LEU A 88 11.37 2.98 -0.66
C LEU A 88 11.32 4.50 -0.76
N GLY A 89 11.76 5.02 -1.89
CA GLY A 89 11.83 6.45 -2.15
C GLY A 89 10.57 7.02 -2.79
N PRO A 90 10.61 8.33 -3.12
CA PRO A 90 9.43 9.05 -3.66
C PRO A 90 8.94 8.50 -4.99
N GLU A 91 9.77 7.83 -5.77
CA GLU A 91 9.39 7.21 -7.04
C GLU A 91 8.31 6.15 -6.88
N VAL A 92 8.17 5.59 -5.67
CA VAL A 92 7.15 4.59 -5.36
C VAL A 92 6.01 5.22 -4.57
N TRP A 93 6.30 5.79 -3.38
CA TRP A 93 5.22 6.23 -2.50
C TRP A 93 4.41 7.40 -3.05
N ARG A 94 5.00 8.26 -3.91
CA ARG A 94 4.25 9.37 -4.55
C ARG A 94 3.23 8.86 -5.56
N VAL A 95 3.57 7.79 -6.28
CA VAL A 95 2.60 7.13 -7.19
C VAL A 95 1.42 6.60 -6.39
N LEU A 96 1.70 5.91 -5.29
CA LEU A 96 0.66 5.34 -4.44
C LEU A 96 -0.20 6.43 -3.80
N ASP A 97 0.40 7.51 -3.35
CA ASP A 97 -0.32 8.65 -2.78
C ASP A 97 -1.23 9.32 -3.82
N LYS A 98 -0.73 9.49 -5.04
CA LYS A 98 -1.52 10.02 -6.16
C LYS A 98 -2.72 9.12 -6.44
N CYS A 99 -2.52 7.81 -6.49
CA CYS A 99 -3.59 6.85 -6.75
C CYS A 99 -4.61 6.83 -5.60
N HIS A 100 -4.15 7.01 -4.36
CA HIS A 100 -5.04 7.16 -3.22
C HIS A 100 -5.97 8.37 -3.40
N ARG A 101 -5.43 9.49 -3.85
CA ARG A 101 -6.24 10.71 -4.11
C ARG A 101 -7.22 10.51 -5.26
N ILE A 102 -6.78 9.84 -6.34
CA ILE A 102 -7.66 9.52 -7.47
C ILE A 102 -8.84 8.66 -6.99
N ARG A 103 -8.57 7.65 -6.18
CA ARG A 103 -9.59 6.76 -5.64
C ARG A 103 -10.59 7.50 -4.76
N ASN A 104 -10.11 8.35 -3.86
CA ASN A 104 -10.97 9.13 -2.98
C ASN A 104 -11.87 10.08 -3.77
N LEU A 105 -11.32 10.76 -4.76
CA LEU A 105 -12.07 11.66 -5.61
C LEU A 105 -13.13 10.91 -6.42
N GLY A 106 -12.77 9.73 -6.92
CA GLY A 106 -13.70 8.87 -7.66
C GLY A 106 -14.89 8.42 -6.82
N GLU A 107 -14.67 8.15 -5.53
CA GLU A 107 -15.76 7.81 -4.61
C GLU A 107 -16.75 8.96 -4.44
N TYR A 108 -16.27 10.21 -4.45
CA TYR A 108 -17.11 11.40 -4.36
C TYR A 108 -17.85 11.70 -5.65
N GLU A 109 -17.16 11.59 -6.78
CA GLU A 109 -17.68 11.98 -8.09
C GLU A 109 -18.42 10.87 -8.83
N GLY A 110 -18.28 9.64 -8.33
CA GLY A 110 -18.88 8.45 -8.95
C GLY A 110 -18.18 7.99 -10.22
N ASP A 111 -17.01 8.52 -10.51
CA ASP A 111 -16.24 8.17 -11.70
C ASP A 111 -14.75 8.27 -11.42
N LEU A 112 -14.01 7.21 -11.78
CA LEU A 112 -12.56 7.19 -11.67
C LEU A 112 -11.94 7.80 -12.92
N ASN A 113 -11.18 8.88 -12.75
CA ASN A 113 -10.46 9.51 -13.84
C ASN A 113 -9.09 8.84 -14.02
N ILE A 114 -9.09 7.69 -14.67
CA ILE A 114 -7.89 6.87 -14.89
C ILE A 114 -7.71 6.54 -16.37
N ASP A 115 -6.44 6.26 -16.73
CA ASP A 115 -6.07 5.78 -18.05
C ASP A 115 -5.11 4.59 -17.91
N GLU A 116 -4.71 4.04 -19.04
CA GLU A 116 -3.77 2.90 -19.09
C GLU A 116 -2.46 3.20 -18.37
N ARG A 117 -1.94 4.41 -18.51
CA ARG A 117 -0.66 4.82 -17.91
C ARG A 117 -0.75 4.84 -16.39
N ILE A 118 -1.82 5.38 -15.84
CA ILE A 118 -2.03 5.43 -14.40
C ILE A 118 -2.08 4.01 -13.83
N VAL A 119 -2.79 3.11 -14.49
CA VAL A 119 -2.88 1.71 -14.05
C VAL A 119 -1.51 1.03 -14.13
N THR A 120 -0.77 1.24 -15.22
CA THR A 120 0.57 0.68 -15.38
C THR A 120 1.53 1.20 -14.30
N ASP A 121 1.50 2.51 -14.02
CA ASP A 121 2.33 3.11 -12.99
C ASP A 121 2.00 2.55 -11.60
N LEU A 122 0.71 2.37 -11.31
CA LEU A 122 0.26 1.80 -10.04
C LEU A 122 0.72 0.35 -9.89
N ILE A 123 0.58 -0.46 -10.93
CA ILE A 123 1.03 -1.86 -10.92
C ILE A 123 2.55 -1.91 -10.70
N THR A 124 3.31 -1.06 -11.39
CA THR A 124 4.77 -1.00 -11.23
C THR A 124 5.15 -0.64 -9.80
N ALA A 125 4.50 0.36 -9.20
CA ALA A 125 4.73 0.74 -7.81
C ALA A 125 4.39 -0.40 -6.85
N CYS A 126 3.26 -1.07 -7.08
CA CYS A 126 2.85 -2.23 -6.28
C CYS A 126 3.89 -3.35 -6.35
N GLN A 127 4.39 -3.64 -7.55
CA GLN A 127 5.43 -4.66 -7.74
C GLN A 127 6.72 -4.29 -7.00
N ALA A 128 7.08 -3.02 -6.97
CA ALA A 128 8.25 -2.54 -6.22
C ALA A 128 8.09 -2.76 -4.72
N VAL A 129 6.90 -2.50 -4.18
CA VAL A 129 6.60 -2.76 -2.76
C VAL A 129 6.69 -4.25 -2.46
N ALA A 130 6.07 -5.08 -3.30
CA ALA A 130 6.08 -6.53 -3.15
C ALA A 130 7.51 -7.10 -3.16
N ALA A 131 8.32 -6.67 -4.12
CA ALA A 131 9.71 -7.11 -4.24
C ALA A 131 10.55 -6.73 -3.02
N LYS A 132 10.38 -5.50 -2.53
CA LYS A 132 11.12 -5.02 -1.36
C LYS A 132 10.70 -5.75 -0.09
N LEU A 133 9.42 -6.05 0.04
CA LEU A 133 8.90 -6.83 1.17
C LEU A 133 9.54 -8.23 1.21
N GLU A 134 9.63 -8.91 0.07
CA GLU A 134 10.29 -10.22 -0.03
C GLU A 134 11.79 -10.13 0.27
N GLU A 135 12.46 -9.13 -0.29
CA GLU A 135 13.91 -8.92 -0.11
C GLU A 135 14.27 -8.72 1.36
N THR A 136 13.39 -8.09 2.14
CA THR A 136 13.64 -7.75 3.55
C THR A 136 13.07 -8.78 4.53
N THR A 137 12.52 -9.85 4.05
CA THR A 137 11.93 -10.92 4.90
C THR A 137 13.01 -11.81 5.51
#